data_72817c3493b24bda271359b2e84867fd
#
_entry.id   72817c3493b24bda271359b2e84867fd
#
_cell.length_a   1.000
_cell.length_b   1.000
_cell.length_c   1.000
_cell.angle_alpha   90.00
_cell.angle_beta   90.00
_cell.angle_gamma   90.00
#
_symmetry.space_group_name_H-M   'P 1'
#
loop_
_entity.id
_entity.type
_entity.pdbx_description
1 polymer ?
#
loop_
_entity_poly.entity_id
_entity_poly.type
_entity_poly.pdbx_seq_one_letter_code
_entity_poly.pdbx_strand_id
1 'polypeptide(L)'
;MNTQPRILYCHCAQARLLSDDSRRVVLERLCASGVDFEAVPDLCALAMRRDVLLQKLARASELIIIACHARAVRSLFAAAGAPLREDGVKLLDLRALPAEEILTALPPAAGGSRDAMQIASELNSRAEAKPAWFPVVDFARCTHCMQCRSFCLFGVYGKDADGRLEVQHPENCKPDCPACARVCPELAIIFPRYKQEPINGGEVTAADAAREPVKVDVSALLGGDVYKALRSRCTCSGQRFAPDRDAELARAERQKCLEQLQRDLDIPPEVLHSLPRPGAAPGDEREKPT
;
A
#
# COMPACT_ATOMS: atom_id res chain seq x y z
N MET A 1 37.32 -10.97 12.50
CA MET A 1 36.98 -10.11 11.35
C MET A 1 35.94 -9.12 11.85
N ASN A 2 36.33 -7.87 12.01
CA ASN A 2 35.42 -6.83 12.53
C ASN A 2 34.55 -6.35 11.37
N THR A 3 33.46 -7.05 11.09
CA THR A 3 32.50 -6.66 10.06
C THR A 3 31.66 -5.53 10.63
N GLN A 4 31.90 -4.31 10.13
CA GLN A 4 31.02 -3.18 10.47
C GLN A 4 29.58 -3.50 10.04
N PRO A 5 28.58 -3.13 10.83
CA PRO A 5 27.17 -3.36 10.50
C PRO A 5 26.81 -2.61 9.22
N ARG A 6 26.02 -3.24 8.36
CA ARG A 6 25.42 -2.55 7.22
C ARG A 6 24.31 -1.64 7.68
N ILE A 7 24.22 -0.46 7.12
CA ILE A 7 23.20 0.53 7.48
C ILE A 7 22.32 0.79 6.25
N LEU A 8 21.01 0.67 6.42
CA LEU A 8 20.01 1.05 5.43
C LEU A 8 19.22 2.26 5.94
N TYR A 9 19.21 3.33 5.17
CA TYR A 9 18.35 4.50 5.41
C TYR A 9 17.23 4.57 4.36
N CYS A 10 15.98 4.59 4.83
CA CYS A 10 14.82 4.83 3.98
C CYS A 10 14.41 6.31 4.02
N HIS A 11 14.53 7.00 2.89
CA HIS A 11 14.17 8.41 2.80
C HIS A 11 12.66 8.65 2.86
N CYS A 12 11.84 7.64 2.56
CA CYS A 12 10.38 7.74 2.46
C CYS A 12 9.94 8.94 1.58
N ALA A 13 10.56 9.11 0.42
CA ALA A 13 10.43 10.30 -0.45
C ALA A 13 8.99 10.65 -0.80
N GLN A 14 8.10 9.66 -0.84
CA GLN A 14 6.69 9.84 -1.19
C GLN A 14 5.73 9.74 0.00
N ALA A 15 6.24 9.45 1.20
CA ALA A 15 5.39 9.37 2.38
C ALA A 15 5.22 10.76 2.99
N ARG A 16 4.04 11.32 2.90
CA ARG A 16 3.67 12.56 3.60
C ARG A 16 3.49 12.36 5.12
N LEU A 17 4.10 11.32 5.67
CA LEU A 17 3.97 10.94 7.08
C LEU A 17 5.10 11.49 7.94
N LEU A 18 6.24 11.77 7.31
CA LEU A 18 7.39 12.44 7.92
C LEU A 18 7.46 13.86 7.38
N SER A 19 7.76 14.84 8.23
CA SER A 19 8.03 16.19 7.76
C SER A 19 9.30 16.20 6.92
N ASP A 20 9.38 17.11 5.95
CA ASP A 20 10.58 17.28 5.14
C ASP A 20 11.77 17.67 6.02
N ASP A 21 11.53 18.44 7.09
CA ASP A 21 12.54 18.81 8.06
C ASP A 21 13.09 17.61 8.82
N SER A 22 12.26 16.70 9.31
CA SER A 22 12.73 15.49 10.01
C SER A 22 13.61 14.64 9.11
N ARG A 23 13.22 14.43 7.85
CA ARG A 23 14.01 13.70 6.87
C ARG A 23 15.35 14.37 6.60
N ARG A 24 15.33 15.69 6.42
CA ARG A 24 16.51 16.49 6.16
C ARG A 24 17.50 16.43 7.34
N VAL A 25 17.02 16.67 8.56
CA VAL A 25 17.88 16.65 9.76
C VAL A 25 18.55 15.30 9.96
N VAL A 26 17.80 14.19 9.83
CA VAL A 26 18.37 12.86 10.00
C VAL A 26 19.40 12.55 8.90
N LEU A 27 19.11 12.89 7.65
CA LEU A 27 20.04 12.65 6.55
C LEU A 27 21.32 13.51 6.67
N GLU A 28 21.19 14.78 7.00
CA GLU A 28 22.33 15.70 7.25
C GLU A 28 23.24 15.15 8.35
N ARG A 29 22.66 14.67 9.44
CA ARG A 29 23.42 14.10 10.56
C ARG A 29 24.08 12.77 10.20
N LEU A 30 23.38 11.89 9.45
CA LEU A 30 23.98 10.65 8.93
C LEU A 30 25.19 10.95 8.04
N CYS A 31 25.07 11.92 7.13
CA CYS A 31 26.16 12.34 6.27
C CYS A 31 27.34 12.92 7.06
N ALA A 32 27.04 13.78 8.04
CA ALA A 32 28.06 14.39 8.90
C ALA A 32 28.76 13.40 9.85
N SER A 33 28.11 12.30 10.21
CA SER A 33 28.70 11.28 11.07
C SER A 33 29.83 10.49 10.39
N GLY A 34 29.92 10.55 9.05
CA GLY A 34 30.89 9.80 8.27
C GLY A 34 30.67 8.28 8.26
N VAL A 35 29.56 7.78 8.81
CA VAL A 35 29.19 6.36 8.76
C VAL A 35 28.78 6.01 7.33
N ASP A 36 29.24 4.87 6.80
CA ASP A 36 28.79 4.38 5.51
C ASP A 36 27.40 3.77 5.60
N PHE A 37 26.49 4.24 4.75
CA PHE A 37 25.10 3.77 4.72
C PHE A 37 24.56 3.68 3.29
N GLU A 38 23.64 2.77 3.08
CA GLU A 38 22.88 2.62 1.86
C GLU A 38 21.57 3.39 1.98
N ALA A 39 21.32 4.33 1.08
CA ALA A 39 20.14 5.16 1.08
C ALA A 39 19.17 4.74 -0.03
N VAL A 40 17.90 4.55 0.31
CA VAL A 40 16.85 4.21 -0.65
C VAL A 40 15.73 5.23 -0.64
N PRO A 41 15.15 5.56 -1.81
CA PRO A 41 14.05 6.52 -1.88
C PRO A 41 12.82 6.06 -1.13
N ASP A 42 12.50 4.75 -1.24
CA ASP A 42 11.27 4.19 -0.67
C ASP A 42 11.36 2.67 -0.48
N LEU A 43 11.32 2.24 0.75
CA LEU A 43 11.37 0.81 1.10
C LEU A 43 10.10 0.06 0.65
N CYS A 44 8.92 0.74 0.66
CA CYS A 44 7.68 0.12 0.21
C CYS A 44 7.72 -0.23 -1.27
N ALA A 45 8.28 0.67 -2.11
CA ALA A 45 8.44 0.42 -3.53
C ALA A 45 9.41 -0.74 -3.81
N LEU A 46 10.52 -0.81 -3.07
CA LEU A 46 11.47 -1.93 -3.18
C LEU A 46 10.82 -3.26 -2.77
N ALA A 47 10.05 -3.27 -1.69
CA ALA A 47 9.37 -4.46 -1.22
C ALA A 47 8.31 -4.95 -2.22
N MET A 48 7.53 -4.02 -2.79
CA MET A 48 6.52 -4.35 -3.81
C MET A 48 7.14 -5.02 -5.05
N ARG A 49 8.34 -4.57 -5.48
CA ARG A 49 9.07 -5.16 -6.60
C ARG A 49 9.89 -6.40 -6.23
N ARG A 50 9.93 -6.77 -4.96
CA ARG A 50 10.81 -7.84 -4.43
C ARG A 50 12.27 -7.61 -4.82
N ASP A 51 12.77 -6.38 -4.63
CA ASP A 51 14.09 -5.95 -5.07
C ASP A 51 15.19 -6.78 -4.44
N VAL A 52 16.18 -7.16 -5.26
CA VAL A 52 17.35 -7.99 -4.87
C VAL A 52 18.17 -7.34 -3.74
N LEU A 53 18.15 -6.01 -3.64
CA LEU A 53 18.82 -5.29 -2.57
C LEU A 53 18.34 -5.76 -1.20
N LEU A 54 17.01 -5.96 -1.02
CA LEU A 54 16.46 -6.41 0.26
C LEU A 54 16.95 -7.81 0.62
N GLN A 55 17.09 -8.71 -0.36
CA GLN A 55 17.64 -10.04 -0.15
C GLN A 55 19.12 -9.99 0.27
N LYS A 56 19.92 -9.09 -0.33
CA LYS A 56 21.33 -8.89 0.04
C LYS A 56 21.46 -8.34 1.47
N LEU A 57 20.61 -7.39 1.83
CA LEU A 57 20.59 -6.79 3.17
C LEU A 57 20.15 -7.79 4.25
N ALA A 58 19.12 -8.59 3.99
CA ALA A 58 18.63 -9.60 4.94
C ALA A 58 19.66 -10.69 5.28
N ARG A 59 20.65 -10.90 4.40
CA ARG A 59 21.75 -11.86 4.62
C ARG A 59 22.93 -11.28 5.41
N ALA A 60 22.93 -9.97 5.67
CA ALA A 60 24.03 -9.35 6.42
C ALA A 60 24.08 -9.90 7.87
N SER A 61 25.27 -10.08 8.41
CA SER A 61 25.46 -10.56 9.80
C SER A 61 24.92 -9.56 10.81
N GLU A 62 25.18 -8.28 10.56
CA GLU A 62 24.68 -7.16 11.33
C GLU A 62 24.05 -6.12 10.40
N LEU A 63 22.83 -5.70 10.70
CA LEU A 63 22.06 -4.77 9.88
C LEU A 63 21.34 -3.76 10.77
N ILE A 64 21.55 -2.49 10.49
CA ILE A 64 20.81 -1.38 11.09
C ILE A 64 19.90 -0.79 10.02
N ILE A 65 18.60 -0.74 10.29
CA ILE A 65 17.61 -0.16 9.37
C ILE A 65 16.99 1.07 10.03
N ILE A 66 17.13 2.21 9.36
CA ILE A 66 16.53 3.48 9.75
C ILE A 66 15.36 3.73 8.80
N ALA A 67 14.15 3.49 9.27
CA ALA A 67 12.94 3.57 8.43
C ALA A 67 11.70 3.87 9.30
N CYS A 68 10.51 3.56 8.79
CA CYS A 68 9.26 3.66 9.56
C CYS A 68 9.14 2.56 10.64
N HIS A 69 7.93 2.36 11.18
CA HIS A 69 7.68 1.42 12.27
C HIS A 69 8.30 0.03 12.07
N ALA A 70 8.91 -0.48 13.12
CA ALA A 70 9.65 -1.76 13.10
C ALA A 70 8.80 -2.93 12.58
N ARG A 71 7.53 -3.02 12.97
CA ARG A 71 6.58 -4.03 12.53
C ARG A 71 6.31 -3.94 11.02
N ALA A 72 6.17 -2.72 10.48
CA ALA A 72 6.02 -2.50 9.04
C ALA A 72 7.29 -2.91 8.27
N VAL A 73 8.48 -2.54 8.76
CA VAL A 73 9.75 -2.88 8.12
C VAL A 73 9.95 -4.40 8.05
N ARG A 74 9.71 -5.12 9.13
CA ARG A 74 9.79 -6.61 9.13
C ARG A 74 8.84 -7.22 8.12
N SER A 75 7.60 -6.72 8.07
CA SER A 75 6.60 -7.21 7.12
C SER A 75 6.92 -6.86 5.66
N LEU A 76 7.53 -5.71 5.39
CA LEU A 76 8.01 -5.33 4.05
C LEU A 76 9.12 -6.26 3.55
N PHE A 77 10.10 -6.56 4.40
CA PHE A 77 11.15 -7.52 4.07
C PHE A 77 10.60 -8.93 3.84
N ALA A 78 9.66 -9.38 4.68
CA ALA A 78 8.99 -10.66 4.50
C ALA A 78 8.22 -10.72 3.17
N ALA A 79 7.47 -9.67 2.81
CA ALA A 79 6.75 -9.56 1.55
C ALA A 79 7.69 -9.58 0.32
N ALA A 80 8.91 -9.08 0.48
CA ALA A 80 9.94 -9.15 -0.56
C ALA A 80 10.61 -10.54 -0.69
N GLY A 81 10.21 -11.51 0.13
CA GLY A 81 10.86 -12.84 0.17
C GLY A 81 12.24 -12.81 0.86
N ALA A 82 12.49 -11.82 1.70
CA ALA A 82 13.74 -11.59 2.41
C ALA A 82 13.50 -11.37 3.92
N PRO A 83 12.90 -12.33 4.64
CA PRO A 83 12.55 -12.14 6.05
C PRO A 83 13.80 -11.80 6.87
N LEU A 84 13.67 -10.79 7.73
CA LEU A 84 14.73 -10.37 8.64
C LEU A 84 14.88 -11.39 9.78
N ARG A 85 16.12 -11.65 10.12
CA ARG A 85 16.43 -12.46 11.32
C ARG A 85 16.04 -11.69 12.58
N GLU A 86 15.85 -12.41 13.68
CA GLU A 86 15.61 -11.81 14.98
C GLU A 86 16.91 -11.21 15.53
N ASP A 87 18.01 -11.95 15.40
CA ASP A 87 19.34 -11.55 15.87
C ASP A 87 20.12 -10.76 14.82
N GLY A 88 20.90 -9.79 15.28
CA GLY A 88 21.79 -8.99 14.43
C GLY A 88 21.08 -7.90 13.60
N VAL A 89 19.76 -7.68 13.80
CA VAL A 89 19.01 -6.63 13.12
C VAL A 89 18.49 -5.60 14.12
N LYS A 90 18.93 -4.35 13.95
CA LYS A 90 18.45 -3.22 14.74
C LYS A 90 17.55 -2.34 13.88
N LEU A 91 16.33 -2.10 14.33
CA LEU A 91 15.37 -1.23 13.66
C LEU A 91 15.26 0.09 14.42
N LEU A 92 15.50 1.20 13.72
CA LEU A 92 15.40 2.56 14.25
C LEU A 92 14.21 3.26 13.57
N ASP A 93 13.21 3.59 14.38
CA ASP A 93 11.96 4.15 13.88
C ASP A 93 12.08 5.66 13.69
N LEU A 94 12.11 6.11 12.44
CA LEU A 94 12.14 7.52 12.05
C LEU A 94 10.90 8.32 12.49
N ARG A 95 9.81 7.63 12.80
CA ARG A 95 8.54 8.28 13.19
C ARG A 95 8.44 8.48 14.69
N ALA A 96 9.09 7.61 15.45
CA ALA A 96 9.01 7.59 16.91
C ALA A 96 10.26 8.18 17.59
N LEU A 97 11.45 7.99 16.99
CA LEU A 97 12.71 8.38 17.62
C LEU A 97 13.18 9.76 17.14
N PRO A 98 13.68 10.62 18.06
CA PRO A 98 14.38 11.85 17.69
C PRO A 98 15.71 11.53 17.00
N ALA A 99 16.20 12.46 16.17
CA ALA A 99 17.42 12.26 15.39
C ALA A 99 18.66 11.94 16.25
N GLU A 100 18.76 12.54 17.42
CA GLU A 100 19.85 12.31 18.39
C GLU A 100 19.91 10.85 18.85
N GLU A 101 18.77 10.25 19.15
CA GLU A 101 18.71 8.84 19.56
C GLU A 101 19.08 7.90 18.42
N ILE A 102 18.70 8.23 17.20
CA ILE A 102 19.09 7.45 16.03
C ILE A 102 20.61 7.46 15.89
N LEU A 103 21.25 8.63 16.01
CA LEU A 103 22.70 8.75 15.86
C LEU A 103 23.49 8.09 16.98
N THR A 104 23.02 8.16 18.22
CA THR A 104 23.67 7.46 19.35
C THR A 104 23.63 5.94 19.20
N ALA A 105 22.65 5.44 18.44
CA ALA A 105 22.48 4.02 18.18
C ALA A 105 23.35 3.50 17.02
N LEU A 106 24.06 4.38 16.31
CA LEU A 106 24.95 4.03 15.20
C LEU A 106 26.38 3.72 15.69
N PRO A 107 27.16 2.94 14.93
CA PRO A 107 28.58 2.73 15.24
C PRO A 107 29.35 4.06 15.09
N PRO A 108 30.52 4.18 15.73
CA PRO A 108 31.37 5.35 15.57
C PRO A 108 31.76 5.58 14.10
N ALA A 109 31.90 6.84 13.74
CA ALA A 109 32.20 7.25 12.37
C ALA A 109 33.52 6.66 11.86
N ALA A 110 33.50 6.13 10.64
CA ALA A 110 34.64 5.53 9.97
C ALA A 110 34.94 6.13 8.58
N GLY A 111 34.16 7.10 8.13
CA GLY A 111 34.24 7.66 6.77
C GLY A 111 34.25 9.18 6.70
N GLY A 112 34.39 9.73 5.50
CA GLY A 112 34.30 11.16 5.25
C GLY A 112 32.86 11.69 5.20
N SER A 113 32.68 13.01 5.32
CA SER A 113 31.38 13.67 5.17
C SER A 113 30.83 13.52 3.74
N ARG A 114 29.54 13.19 3.62
CA ARG A 114 28.80 13.10 2.34
C ARG A 114 27.88 14.32 2.22
N ASP A 115 27.60 14.76 0.98
CA ASP A 115 26.65 15.85 0.75
C ASP A 115 25.20 15.36 0.87
N ALA A 116 24.54 15.77 1.95
CA ALA A 116 23.17 15.41 2.24
C ALA A 116 22.17 15.97 1.22
N MET A 117 22.41 17.17 0.68
CA MET A 117 21.52 17.79 -0.32
C MET A 117 21.59 17.03 -1.65
N GLN A 118 22.79 16.65 -2.07
CA GLN A 118 22.98 15.82 -3.26
C GLN A 118 22.25 14.49 -3.11
N ILE A 119 22.47 13.78 -1.99
CA ILE A 119 21.81 12.48 -1.72
C ILE A 119 20.30 12.64 -1.70
N ALA A 120 19.75 13.67 -1.02
CA ALA A 120 18.32 13.90 -0.99
C ALA A 120 17.74 14.17 -2.39
N SER A 121 18.44 14.96 -3.21
CA SER A 121 18.06 15.23 -4.60
C SER A 121 18.02 13.93 -5.44
N GLU A 122 19.05 13.12 -5.32
CA GLU A 122 19.14 11.82 -6.02
C GLU A 122 18.02 10.86 -5.56
N LEU A 123 17.73 10.78 -4.26
CA LEU A 123 16.67 9.95 -3.73
C LEU A 123 15.28 10.41 -4.20
N ASN A 124 15.04 11.71 -4.24
CA ASN A 124 13.80 12.27 -4.75
C ASN A 124 13.63 12.05 -6.26
N SER A 125 14.71 12.17 -7.05
CA SER A 125 14.66 11.92 -8.49
C SER A 125 14.44 10.46 -8.85
N ARG A 126 14.91 9.53 -8.01
CA ARG A 126 14.73 8.08 -8.14
C ARG A 126 13.40 7.58 -7.57
N ALA A 127 12.62 8.42 -6.90
CA ALA A 127 11.33 8.07 -6.38
C ALA A 127 10.35 7.77 -7.53
N GLU A 128 9.52 6.74 -7.37
CA GLU A 128 8.52 6.38 -8.37
C GLU A 128 7.44 7.46 -8.51
N ALA A 129 6.90 7.63 -9.72
CA ALA A 129 5.84 8.62 -9.97
C ALA A 129 4.55 8.32 -9.16
N LYS A 130 4.29 7.04 -8.88
CA LYS A 130 3.14 6.61 -8.06
C LYS A 130 3.63 5.98 -6.76
N PRO A 131 3.12 6.43 -5.61
CA PRO A 131 3.44 5.82 -4.34
C PRO A 131 2.98 4.36 -4.29
N ALA A 132 3.86 3.46 -3.84
CA ALA A 132 3.51 2.07 -3.62
C ALA A 132 2.44 1.96 -2.52
N TRP A 133 1.28 1.42 -2.85
CA TRP A 133 0.19 1.18 -1.92
C TRP A 133 -0.25 -0.28 -2.02
N PHE A 134 0.06 -1.05 -1.01
CA PHE A 134 -0.31 -2.48 -0.95
C PHE A 134 -0.27 -2.96 0.50
N PRO A 135 -1.01 -4.02 0.84
CA PRO A 135 -0.95 -4.62 2.16
C PRO A 135 0.31 -5.46 2.32
N VAL A 136 0.93 -5.38 3.49
CA VAL A 136 1.89 -6.39 3.95
C VAL A 136 1.33 -7.11 5.16
N VAL A 137 1.77 -8.34 5.40
CA VAL A 137 1.22 -9.20 6.45
C VAL A 137 2.25 -9.40 7.56
N ASP A 138 1.83 -9.10 8.77
CA ASP A 138 2.56 -9.48 9.97
C ASP A 138 2.24 -10.94 10.30
N PHE A 139 3.10 -11.85 9.84
CA PHE A 139 2.90 -13.28 10.01
C PHE A 139 3.07 -13.76 11.46
N ALA A 140 3.66 -12.96 12.36
CA ALA A 140 3.68 -13.27 13.79
C ALA A 140 2.27 -13.17 14.43
N ARG A 141 1.38 -12.38 13.80
CA ARG A 141 -0.01 -12.19 14.26
C ARG A 141 -1.03 -12.90 13.38
N CYS A 142 -0.70 -13.20 12.13
CA CYS A 142 -1.65 -13.75 11.16
C CYS A 142 -2.02 -15.21 11.48
N THR A 143 -3.28 -15.46 11.76
CA THR A 143 -3.84 -16.81 11.99
C THR A 143 -4.31 -17.51 10.70
N HIS A 144 -4.07 -16.93 9.54
CA HIS A 144 -4.51 -17.43 8.23
C HIS A 144 -6.04 -17.68 8.14
N CYS A 145 -6.85 -16.87 8.83
CA CYS A 145 -8.32 -17.01 8.84
C CYS A 145 -8.99 -16.68 7.50
N MET A 146 -8.25 -16.16 6.50
CA MET A 146 -8.70 -15.82 5.14
C MET A 146 -9.75 -14.69 5.05
N GLN A 147 -10.08 -14.00 6.13
CA GLN A 147 -11.08 -12.94 6.11
C GLN A 147 -10.70 -11.78 5.19
N CYS A 148 -9.42 -11.37 5.18
CA CYS A 148 -8.91 -10.36 4.25
C CYS A 148 -9.05 -10.78 2.78
N ARG A 149 -8.82 -12.08 2.48
CA ARG A 149 -8.99 -12.64 1.13
C ARG A 149 -10.46 -12.63 0.70
N SER A 150 -11.38 -13.07 1.55
CA SER A 150 -12.82 -13.09 1.22
C SER A 150 -13.41 -11.68 1.12
N PHE A 151 -12.83 -10.72 1.84
CA PHE A 151 -13.29 -9.33 1.85
C PHE A 151 -12.75 -8.49 0.68
N CYS A 152 -11.54 -8.79 0.17
CA CYS A 152 -10.90 -8.00 -0.88
C CYS A 152 -11.53 -8.23 -2.25
N LEU A 153 -12.19 -7.20 -2.82
CA LEU A 153 -12.82 -7.27 -4.14
C LEU A 153 -11.82 -7.18 -5.31
N PHE A 154 -10.56 -6.81 -5.02
CA PHE A 154 -9.54 -6.56 -6.05
C PHE A 154 -8.64 -7.77 -6.32
N GLY A 155 -8.85 -8.89 -5.60
CA GLY A 155 -8.08 -10.11 -5.82
C GLY A 155 -6.60 -10.00 -5.40
N VAL A 156 -6.30 -9.18 -4.40
CA VAL A 156 -4.92 -8.95 -3.92
C VAL A 156 -4.34 -10.20 -3.25
N TYR A 157 -5.19 -11.01 -2.60
CA TYR A 157 -4.78 -12.14 -1.79
C TYR A 157 -5.06 -13.49 -2.44
N GLY A 158 -4.14 -14.41 -2.25
CA GLY A 158 -4.28 -15.81 -2.62
C GLY A 158 -3.91 -16.75 -1.47
N LYS A 159 -3.63 -17.99 -1.84
CA LYS A 159 -3.09 -19.01 -0.96
C LYS A 159 -1.79 -19.54 -1.57
N ASP A 160 -0.80 -19.76 -0.72
CA ASP A 160 0.39 -20.49 -1.11
C ASP A 160 0.13 -21.99 -1.27
N ALA A 161 1.18 -22.79 -1.54
CA ALA A 161 1.08 -24.24 -1.71
C ALA A 161 0.60 -24.97 -0.44
N ASP A 162 0.86 -24.39 0.74
CA ASP A 162 0.45 -24.93 2.04
C ASP A 162 -0.95 -24.45 2.46
N GLY A 163 -1.64 -23.70 1.61
CA GLY A 163 -2.96 -23.15 1.88
C GLY A 163 -2.96 -21.91 2.78
N ARG A 164 -1.80 -21.32 3.06
CA ARG A 164 -1.64 -20.13 3.91
C ARG A 164 -1.93 -18.87 3.11
N LEU A 165 -2.28 -17.79 3.82
CA LEU A 165 -2.50 -16.48 3.21
C LEU A 165 -1.23 -15.94 2.56
N GLU A 166 -1.35 -15.49 1.30
CA GLU A 166 -0.30 -14.82 0.56
C GLU A 166 -0.84 -13.57 -0.12
N VAL A 167 -0.01 -12.52 -0.23
CA VAL A 167 -0.27 -11.34 -1.07
C VAL A 167 0.28 -11.66 -2.46
N GLN A 168 -0.59 -12.07 -3.39
CA GLN A 168 -0.20 -12.51 -4.73
C GLN A 168 -0.16 -11.37 -5.75
N HIS A 169 -1.11 -10.44 -5.66
CA HIS A 169 -1.28 -9.35 -6.62
C HIS A 169 -1.30 -8.00 -5.91
N PRO A 170 -0.15 -7.55 -5.34
CA PRO A 170 -0.09 -6.26 -4.63
C PRO A 170 -0.43 -5.08 -5.53
N GLU A 171 -0.17 -5.16 -6.84
CA GLU A 171 -0.46 -4.14 -7.85
C GLU A 171 -1.97 -3.91 -8.06
N ASN A 172 -2.80 -4.88 -7.72
CA ASN A 172 -4.25 -4.78 -7.82
C ASN A 172 -4.87 -3.99 -6.66
N CYS A 173 -4.08 -3.66 -5.64
CA CYS A 173 -4.60 -2.95 -4.47
C CYS A 173 -5.05 -1.54 -4.85
N LYS A 174 -6.29 -1.21 -4.51
CA LYS A 174 -6.82 0.13 -4.74
C LYS A 174 -6.08 1.14 -3.85
N PRO A 175 -5.52 2.21 -4.40
CA PRO A 175 -4.90 3.27 -3.61
C PRO A 175 -5.81 3.78 -2.49
N ASP A 176 -5.22 4.06 -1.33
CA ASP A 176 -5.88 4.56 -0.13
C ASP A 176 -7.00 3.66 0.45
N CYS A 177 -7.05 2.38 0.09
CA CYS A 177 -8.01 1.42 0.60
C CYS A 177 -7.40 0.55 1.71
N PRO A 178 -7.65 0.79 3.01
CA PRO A 178 -7.21 -0.04 4.12
C PRO A 178 -8.29 -1.04 4.60
N ALA A 179 -9.29 -1.35 3.78
CA ALA A 179 -10.50 -2.07 4.21
C ALA A 179 -10.18 -3.47 4.81
N CYS A 180 -9.26 -4.21 4.19
CA CYS A 180 -8.82 -5.52 4.68
C CYS A 180 -8.11 -5.45 6.04
N ALA A 181 -7.38 -4.37 6.33
CA ALA A 181 -6.76 -4.17 7.65
C ALA A 181 -7.81 -3.89 8.73
N ARG A 182 -8.89 -3.20 8.39
CA ARG A 182 -9.98 -2.88 9.32
C ARG A 182 -10.81 -4.09 9.73
N VAL A 183 -10.92 -5.09 8.84
CA VAL A 183 -11.66 -6.33 9.13
C VAL A 183 -10.78 -7.45 9.67
N CYS A 184 -9.46 -7.26 9.72
CA CYS A 184 -8.56 -8.27 10.25
C CYS A 184 -8.72 -8.40 11.77
N PRO A 185 -9.14 -9.57 12.31
CA PRO A 185 -9.32 -9.75 13.74
C PRO A 185 -8.01 -9.67 14.51
N GLU A 186 -6.91 -10.07 13.88
CA GLU A 186 -5.58 -10.13 14.50
C GLU A 186 -4.77 -8.84 14.28
N LEU A 187 -5.33 -7.83 13.58
CA LEU A 187 -4.61 -6.61 13.20
C LEU A 187 -3.26 -6.90 12.48
N ALA A 188 -3.24 -8.01 11.74
CA ALA A 188 -2.05 -8.50 11.06
C ALA A 188 -1.78 -7.82 9.71
N ILE A 189 -2.77 -7.15 9.12
CA ILE A 189 -2.62 -6.47 7.83
C ILE A 189 -2.12 -5.05 8.06
N ILE A 190 -1.00 -4.72 7.42
CA ILE A 190 -0.32 -3.44 7.56
C ILE A 190 -0.31 -2.72 6.21
N PHE A 191 -0.63 -1.43 6.24
CA PHE A 191 -0.39 -0.47 5.16
C PHE A 191 0.62 0.56 5.65
N PRO A 192 1.92 0.43 5.37
CA PRO A 192 2.95 1.29 5.96
C PRO A 192 2.73 2.79 5.71
N ARG A 193 2.04 3.14 4.63
CA ARG A 193 1.69 4.52 4.26
C ARG A 193 0.39 5.03 4.87
N TYR A 194 -0.32 4.22 5.65
CA TYR A 194 -1.52 4.67 6.34
C TYR A 194 -1.16 5.62 7.48
N LYS A 195 -2.07 6.57 7.80
CA LYS A 195 -1.78 7.61 8.79
C LYS A 195 -1.91 7.12 10.23
N GLN A 196 -2.81 6.17 10.47
CA GLN A 196 -3.22 5.76 11.82
C GLN A 196 -2.64 4.41 12.22
N GLU A 197 -2.26 4.31 13.50
CA GLU A 197 -1.92 3.06 14.15
C GLU A 197 -3.19 2.24 14.41
N PRO A 198 -3.04 0.93 14.54
CA PRO A 198 -1.88 0.08 14.26
C PRO A 198 -1.75 -0.33 12.77
N ILE A 199 -2.64 0.18 11.89
CA ILE A 199 -2.69 -0.19 10.45
C ILE A 199 -1.39 0.19 9.73
N ASN A 200 -0.73 1.26 10.15
CA ASN A 200 0.54 1.72 9.56
C ASN A 200 1.77 0.90 9.98
N GLY A 201 1.59 -0.09 10.87
CA GLY A 201 2.67 -0.89 11.43
C GLY A 201 3.19 -0.40 12.78
N GLY A 202 2.54 0.59 13.39
CA GLY A 202 2.75 0.96 14.78
C GLY A 202 2.38 -0.17 15.76
N GLU A 203 2.63 0.05 17.03
CA GLU A 203 2.34 -0.94 18.06
C GLU A 203 0.84 -1.23 18.17
N VAL A 204 0.53 -2.49 18.47
CA VAL A 204 -0.84 -2.92 18.76
C VAL A 204 -1.04 -2.83 20.27
N THR A 205 -1.86 -1.88 20.69
CA THR A 205 -2.15 -1.66 22.10
C THR A 205 -3.12 -2.71 22.65
N ALA A 206 -3.21 -2.82 23.97
CA ALA A 206 -4.22 -3.68 24.62
C ALA A 206 -5.66 -3.25 24.26
N ALA A 207 -5.90 -1.95 24.05
CA ALA A 207 -7.18 -1.42 23.62
C ALA A 207 -7.52 -1.85 22.17
N ASP A 208 -6.53 -1.88 21.28
CA ASP A 208 -6.72 -2.37 19.93
C ASP A 208 -7.03 -3.88 19.91
N ALA A 209 -6.38 -4.64 20.78
CA ALA A 209 -6.58 -6.08 20.90
C ALA A 209 -7.94 -6.44 21.55
N ALA A 210 -8.48 -5.58 22.41
CA ALA A 210 -9.79 -5.75 23.03
C ALA A 210 -10.96 -5.39 22.10
N ARG A 211 -10.69 -4.88 20.91
CA ARG A 211 -11.70 -4.53 19.92
C ARG A 211 -12.43 -5.78 19.44
N GLU A 212 -13.75 -5.76 19.48
CA GLU A 212 -14.54 -6.86 18.94
C GLU A 212 -14.23 -7.06 17.44
N PRO A 213 -13.82 -8.29 17.03
CA PRO A 213 -13.52 -8.55 15.64
C PRO A 213 -14.79 -8.47 14.79
N VAL A 214 -14.80 -7.58 13.81
CA VAL A 214 -15.90 -7.49 12.85
C VAL A 214 -15.81 -8.69 11.90
N LYS A 215 -16.60 -9.73 12.17
CA LYS A 215 -16.78 -10.85 11.25
C LYS A 215 -17.73 -10.42 10.14
N VAL A 216 -17.21 -10.05 8.99
CA VAL A 216 -18.02 -9.75 7.81
C VAL A 216 -17.98 -10.97 6.90
N ASP A 217 -19.03 -11.75 6.90
CA ASP A 217 -19.25 -12.77 5.89
C ASP A 217 -19.92 -12.16 4.66
N VAL A 218 -19.09 -11.69 3.72
CA VAL A 218 -19.56 -11.05 2.49
C VAL A 218 -20.34 -12.05 1.63
N SER A 219 -20.02 -13.36 1.72
CA SER A 219 -20.72 -14.40 0.98
C SER A 219 -22.14 -14.58 1.51
N ALA A 220 -22.32 -14.54 2.84
CA ALA A 220 -23.64 -14.60 3.46
C ALA A 220 -24.48 -13.35 3.17
N LEU A 221 -23.84 -12.16 3.15
CA LEU A 221 -24.52 -10.87 2.85
C LEU A 221 -24.99 -10.77 1.40
N LEU A 222 -24.28 -11.37 0.45
CA LEU A 222 -24.55 -11.31 -0.99
C LEU A 222 -25.18 -12.59 -1.56
N GLY A 223 -25.60 -13.52 -0.69
CA GLY A 223 -26.35 -14.72 -1.08
C GLY A 223 -25.54 -15.77 -1.86
N GLY A 224 -24.23 -15.84 -1.66
CA GLY A 224 -23.37 -16.83 -2.29
C GLY A 224 -21.90 -16.42 -2.44
N ASP A 225 -21.13 -17.22 -3.17
CA ASP A 225 -19.73 -16.94 -3.46
C ASP A 225 -19.61 -15.69 -4.35
N VAL A 226 -19.28 -14.54 -3.71
CA VAL A 226 -19.08 -13.23 -4.37
C VAL A 226 -18.06 -13.33 -5.50
N TYR A 227 -17.01 -14.13 -5.30
CA TYR A 227 -15.99 -14.33 -6.35
C TYR A 227 -16.54 -15.12 -7.53
N LYS A 228 -17.44 -16.06 -7.29
CA LYS A 228 -18.14 -16.78 -8.36
C LYS A 228 -19.09 -15.84 -9.11
N ALA A 229 -19.82 -15.00 -8.38
CA ALA A 229 -20.68 -13.98 -8.97
C ALA A 229 -19.90 -12.91 -9.73
N LEU A 230 -18.76 -12.44 -9.22
CA LEU A 230 -17.87 -11.50 -9.90
C LEU A 230 -17.13 -12.15 -11.09
N ARG A 231 -16.70 -13.42 -10.96
CA ARG A 231 -16.11 -14.17 -12.07
C ARG A 231 -17.14 -14.46 -13.15
N SER A 232 -18.37 -14.81 -12.81
CA SER A 232 -19.42 -15.00 -13.80
C SER A 232 -19.76 -13.69 -14.51
N ARG A 233 -19.75 -12.55 -13.83
CA ARG A 233 -19.81 -11.22 -14.45
C ARG A 233 -18.58 -10.94 -15.33
N CYS A 234 -17.40 -11.35 -14.89
CA CYS A 234 -16.15 -11.15 -15.63
C CYS A 234 -16.03 -12.11 -16.82
N THR A 235 -16.56 -13.34 -16.74
CA THR A 235 -16.64 -14.26 -17.87
C THR A 235 -17.74 -13.88 -18.85
N CYS A 236 -18.84 -13.27 -18.39
CA CYS A 236 -19.79 -12.61 -19.27
C CYS A 236 -19.19 -11.35 -19.93
N SER A 237 -18.23 -10.67 -19.29
CA SER A 237 -17.44 -9.57 -19.85
C SER A 237 -16.19 -10.06 -20.60
N GLY A 238 -15.90 -11.35 -20.62
CA GLY A 238 -14.84 -11.96 -21.43
C GLY A 238 -15.10 -11.86 -22.93
N GLN A 239 -16.36 -11.66 -23.32
CA GLN A 239 -16.73 -10.97 -24.55
C GLN A 239 -16.67 -9.45 -24.30
N ARG A 240 -15.51 -8.98 -23.91
CA ARG A 240 -15.23 -7.55 -23.85
C ARG A 240 -15.50 -7.00 -25.24
N PHE A 241 -16.59 -6.23 -25.33
CA PHE A 241 -16.90 -5.47 -26.53
C PHE A 241 -17.06 -6.35 -27.78
N ALA A 242 -17.95 -7.35 -27.71
CA ALA A 242 -18.61 -7.76 -28.93
C ALA A 242 -19.28 -6.48 -29.46
N PRO A 243 -18.89 -6.06 -30.66
CA PRO A 243 -19.23 -4.72 -31.15
C PRO A 243 -20.75 -4.60 -31.21
N ASP A 244 -21.28 -3.44 -31.03
CA ASP A 244 -22.61 -2.94 -31.31
C ASP A 244 -23.80 -3.56 -30.53
N ARG A 245 -23.95 -4.87 -30.39
CA ARG A 245 -25.09 -5.49 -29.69
C ARG A 245 -25.08 -5.21 -28.18
N ASP A 246 -23.92 -5.28 -27.53
CA ASP A 246 -23.80 -5.03 -26.10
C ASP A 246 -23.92 -3.54 -25.77
N ALA A 247 -23.56 -2.67 -26.70
CA ALA A 247 -23.73 -1.23 -26.54
C ALA A 247 -25.21 -0.82 -26.62
N GLU A 248 -26.01 -1.46 -27.48
CA GLU A 248 -27.46 -1.24 -27.56
C GLU A 248 -28.20 -1.79 -26.36
N LEU A 249 -27.84 -3.00 -25.90
CA LEU A 249 -28.40 -3.59 -24.70
C LEU A 249 -28.08 -2.74 -23.44
N ALA A 250 -26.84 -2.30 -23.32
CA ALA A 250 -26.40 -1.42 -22.23
C ALA A 250 -27.05 -0.04 -22.27
N ARG A 251 -27.36 0.47 -23.47
CA ARG A 251 -28.14 1.70 -23.65
C ARG A 251 -29.60 1.50 -23.23
N ALA A 252 -30.21 0.39 -23.63
CA ALA A 252 -31.60 0.07 -23.30
C ALA A 252 -31.79 -0.17 -21.79
N GLU A 253 -30.86 -0.88 -21.14
CA GLU A 253 -30.88 -1.07 -19.69
C GLU A 253 -30.65 0.24 -18.93
N ARG A 254 -29.75 1.08 -19.42
CA ARG A 254 -29.50 2.40 -18.84
C ARG A 254 -30.70 3.32 -18.96
N GLN A 255 -31.41 3.26 -20.10
CA GLN A 255 -32.64 3.99 -20.35
C GLN A 255 -33.74 3.56 -19.37
N LYS A 256 -33.94 2.25 -19.20
CA LYS A 256 -34.92 1.70 -18.22
C LYS A 256 -34.58 2.11 -16.79
N CYS A 257 -33.30 2.09 -16.41
CA CYS A 257 -32.86 2.50 -15.08
C CYS A 257 -33.12 4.00 -14.84
N LEU A 258 -32.88 4.84 -15.83
CA LEU A 258 -33.15 6.28 -15.76
C LEU A 258 -34.67 6.57 -15.66
N GLU A 259 -35.49 5.86 -16.43
CA GLU A 259 -36.96 5.99 -16.38
C GLU A 259 -37.52 5.51 -15.02
N GLN A 260 -36.89 4.51 -14.42
CA GLN A 260 -37.28 4.05 -13.07
C GLN A 260 -36.87 5.06 -12.00
N LEU A 261 -35.66 5.57 -12.05
CA LEU A 261 -35.17 6.63 -11.15
C LEU A 261 -36.02 7.90 -11.26
N GLN A 262 -36.44 8.24 -12.49
CA GLN A 262 -37.30 9.38 -12.73
C GLN A 262 -38.67 9.23 -12.05
N ARG A 263 -39.23 8.03 -12.09
CA ARG A 263 -40.52 7.70 -11.40
C ARG A 263 -40.38 7.69 -9.89
N ASP A 264 -39.26 7.07 -9.40
CA ASP A 264 -39.05 6.89 -7.94
C ASP A 264 -38.69 8.21 -7.22
N LEU A 265 -38.10 9.16 -7.95
CA LEU A 265 -37.64 10.45 -7.40
C LEU A 265 -38.50 11.66 -7.87
N ASP A 266 -39.54 11.41 -8.65
CA ASP A 266 -40.44 12.44 -9.23
C ASP A 266 -39.67 13.57 -9.95
N ILE A 267 -38.63 13.18 -10.71
CA ILE A 267 -37.76 14.12 -11.42
C ILE A 267 -38.42 14.56 -12.73
N PRO A 268 -38.59 15.88 -12.97
CA PRO A 268 -39.15 16.37 -14.23
C PRO A 268 -38.27 15.96 -15.44
N PRO A 269 -38.89 15.57 -16.56
CA PRO A 269 -38.16 15.14 -17.77
C PRO A 269 -37.12 16.14 -18.27
N GLU A 270 -37.39 17.43 -18.08
CA GLU A 270 -36.53 18.55 -18.51
C GLU A 270 -35.18 18.56 -17.80
N VAL A 271 -35.12 18.10 -16.55
CA VAL A 271 -33.88 18.02 -15.76
C VAL A 271 -32.96 16.93 -16.31
N LEU A 272 -33.51 15.79 -16.72
CA LEU A 272 -32.72 14.70 -17.31
C LEU A 272 -32.12 15.05 -18.68
N HIS A 273 -32.81 15.88 -19.46
CA HIS A 273 -32.31 16.37 -20.74
C HIS A 273 -31.23 17.44 -20.62
N SER A 274 -31.12 18.11 -19.46
CA SER A 274 -30.09 19.12 -19.18
C SER A 274 -28.76 18.53 -18.67
N LEU A 275 -28.70 17.24 -18.32
CA LEU A 275 -27.50 16.61 -17.85
C LEU A 275 -26.49 16.37 -19.02
N PRO A 276 -25.19 16.69 -18.82
CA PRO A 276 -24.18 16.44 -19.84
C PRO A 276 -24.08 14.95 -20.13
N ARG A 277 -24.14 14.58 -21.40
CA ARG A 277 -24.01 13.18 -21.82
C ARG A 277 -22.61 12.66 -21.50
N PRO A 278 -22.45 11.52 -20.81
CA PRO A 278 -21.15 10.96 -20.57
C PRO A 278 -20.49 10.58 -21.90
N GLY A 279 -19.38 11.25 -22.24
CA GLY A 279 -18.60 11.01 -23.45
C GLY A 279 -18.54 12.16 -24.44
N ALA A 280 -19.19 13.28 -24.22
CA ALA A 280 -18.95 14.48 -25.00
C ALA A 280 -17.64 15.14 -24.53
N ALA A 281 -16.62 15.15 -25.40
CA ALA A 281 -15.41 15.93 -25.18
C ALA A 281 -15.78 17.43 -25.11
N PRO A 282 -15.12 18.25 -24.27
CA PRO A 282 -15.34 19.68 -24.26
C PRO A 282 -14.84 20.25 -25.58
N GLY A 283 -15.75 20.66 -26.49
CA GLY A 283 -15.35 21.33 -27.72
C GLY A 283 -16.31 21.20 -28.94
N ASP A 284 -17.48 20.60 -28.82
CA ASP A 284 -18.43 20.56 -29.95
C ASP A 284 -19.55 21.60 -29.75
N GLU A 285 -19.20 22.86 -29.93
CA GLU A 285 -20.18 23.94 -30.18
C GLU A 285 -20.77 23.77 -31.55
N ARG A 286 -21.91 23.10 -31.65
CA ARG A 286 -22.69 23.12 -32.88
C ARG A 286 -23.64 24.30 -32.90
N GLU A 287 -23.39 25.15 -33.87
CA GLU A 287 -24.15 26.27 -34.34
C GLU A 287 -25.67 26.20 -34.10
N LYS A 288 -26.19 27.31 -33.56
CA LYS A 288 -27.63 27.60 -33.57
C LYS A 288 -28.10 27.88 -35.01
N PRO A 289 -29.15 27.25 -35.49
CA PRO A 289 -29.82 27.75 -36.72
C PRO A 289 -30.55 29.04 -36.39
N THR A 290 -30.32 30.03 -37.25
CA THR A 290 -31.05 31.30 -37.36
C THR A 290 -32.54 31.05 -37.64
#